data_e21aa13afdbbe9d83952b6b6f7e15d09
#
_entry.id   e21aa13afdbbe9d83952b6b6f7e15d09
#
_cell.length_a   1.000
_cell.length_b   1.000
_cell.length_c   1.000
_cell.angle_alpha   90.00
_cell.angle_beta   90.00
_cell.angle_gamma   90.00
#
_symmetry.space_group_name_H-M   'P 1'
#
loop_
_entity.id
_entity.type
_entity.pdbx_description
1 polymer ?
#
loop_
_entity_poly.entity_id
_entity_poly.type
_entity_poly.pdbx_seq_one_letter_code
_entity_poly.pdbx_strand_id
1 'polypeptide(L)'
;YSYYEPSAEAIRNIFALLSDESNYPVYYHCNSGADRAGSLTYLLNGLLGVGYDDLTRDFEITSFSGMGNRWRGSAESGFTDGIMSDGTSGFTYVAWGKMHELFMKYYATDSGLLSDAVENYLLNVCEVPAEHIQKFREIMLVG
;
A
#
# COMPACT_ATOMS: atom_id res chain seq x y z
N TYR A 1 0.57 -6.47 17.20
CA TYR A 1 1.28 -5.43 16.42
C TYR A 1 0.22 -4.52 15.81
N SER A 2 -0.13 -3.47 16.54
CA SER A 2 -1.03 -2.42 16.04
C SER A 2 -0.19 -1.35 15.37
N TYR A 3 0.43 -1.65 14.24
CA TYR A 3 0.89 -0.62 13.34
C TYR A 3 -0.30 -0.21 12.48
N TYR A 4 -0.77 1.00 12.68
CA TYR A 4 -1.65 1.83 11.89
C TYR A 4 -2.17 1.18 10.59
N GLU A 5 -2.95 0.10 10.72
CA GLU A 5 -3.86 -0.25 9.65
C GLU A 5 -4.86 0.91 9.58
N PRO A 6 -4.97 1.61 8.46
CA PRO A 6 -6.08 2.52 8.30
C PRO A 6 -7.34 1.70 8.58
N SER A 7 -8.22 2.22 9.43
CA SER A 7 -9.46 1.51 9.74
C SER A 7 -10.19 1.22 8.42
N ALA A 8 -10.95 0.14 8.36
CA ALA A 8 -11.78 -0.18 7.20
C ALA A 8 -12.65 1.01 6.77
N GLU A 9 -13.15 1.76 7.76
CA GLU A 9 -13.90 3.00 7.53
C GLU A 9 -13.05 4.08 6.82
N ALA A 10 -11.79 4.27 7.22
CA ALA A 10 -10.92 5.25 6.58
C ALA A 10 -10.64 4.87 5.11
N ILE A 11 -10.41 3.60 4.82
CA ILE A 11 -10.24 3.11 3.45
C ILE A 11 -11.51 3.35 2.63
N ARG A 12 -12.69 3.04 3.19
CA ARG A 12 -13.97 3.29 2.52
C ARG A 12 -14.16 4.77 2.18
N ASN A 13 -13.85 5.66 3.10
CA ASN A 13 -13.93 7.11 2.89
C ASN A 13 -12.93 7.61 1.84
N ILE A 14 -11.72 7.04 1.81
CA ILE A 14 -10.73 7.34 0.76
C ILE A 14 -11.26 6.93 -0.62
N PHE A 15 -11.83 5.73 -0.76
CA PHE A 15 -12.38 5.30 -2.05
C PHE A 15 -13.60 6.11 -2.47
N ALA A 16 -14.45 6.56 -1.54
CA ALA A 16 -15.54 7.50 -1.84
C ALA A 16 -14.98 8.83 -2.42
N LEU A 17 -13.89 9.33 -1.86
CA LEU A 17 -13.23 10.54 -2.36
C LEU A 17 -12.58 10.30 -3.74
N LEU A 18 -11.87 9.19 -3.91
CA LEU A 18 -11.14 8.87 -5.14
C LEU A 18 -12.05 8.46 -6.32
N SER A 19 -13.31 8.11 -6.05
CA SER A 19 -14.30 7.78 -7.08
C SER A 19 -14.98 9.00 -7.71
N ASP A 20 -14.66 10.21 -7.26
CA ASP A 20 -15.17 11.47 -7.80
C ASP A 20 -14.05 12.20 -8.55
N GLU A 21 -14.16 12.26 -9.87
CA GLU A 21 -13.18 12.91 -10.78
C GLU A 21 -12.95 14.39 -10.44
N SER A 22 -13.96 15.06 -9.88
CA SER A 22 -13.86 16.49 -9.51
C SER A 22 -12.86 16.75 -8.38
N ASN A 23 -12.46 15.71 -7.63
CA ASN A 23 -11.47 15.80 -6.56
C ASN A 23 -10.02 15.78 -7.06
N TYR A 24 -9.77 15.50 -8.34
CA TYR A 24 -8.41 15.39 -8.86
C TYR A 24 -7.84 16.75 -9.31
N PRO A 25 -6.52 16.96 -9.13
CA PRO A 25 -5.53 16.00 -8.65
C PRO A 25 -5.59 15.80 -7.13
N VAL A 26 -5.39 14.55 -6.68
CA VAL A 26 -5.32 14.20 -5.26
C VAL A 26 -3.86 14.02 -4.83
N TYR A 27 -3.49 14.61 -3.69
CA TYR A 27 -2.20 14.41 -3.06
C TYR A 27 -2.39 13.84 -1.66
N TYR A 28 -1.66 12.77 -1.35
CA TYR A 28 -1.65 12.18 -0.02
C TYR A 28 -0.22 11.93 0.45
N HIS A 29 0.01 12.03 1.73
CA HIS A 29 1.31 11.81 2.34
C HIS A 29 1.20 11.33 3.79
N CYS A 30 2.29 10.76 4.30
CA CYS A 30 2.50 10.61 5.72
C CYS A 30 3.84 11.29 6.08
N ASN A 31 4.60 10.76 7.03
CA ASN A 31 5.86 11.38 7.42
C ASN A 31 7.01 11.05 6.44
N SER A 32 7.21 9.76 6.13
CA SER A 32 8.29 9.28 5.26
C SER A 32 7.82 8.65 3.94
N GLY A 33 6.52 8.56 3.72
CA GLY A 33 5.94 7.91 2.56
C GLY A 33 5.86 6.37 2.66
N ALA A 34 6.53 5.76 3.62
CA ALA A 34 6.79 4.32 3.63
C ALA A 34 5.66 3.47 4.24
N ASP A 35 5.10 3.85 5.38
CA ASP A 35 4.11 3.02 6.07
C ASP A 35 2.67 3.35 5.68
N ARG A 36 2.05 4.40 6.22
CA ARG A 36 0.65 4.76 5.93
C ARG A 36 0.43 5.09 4.46
N ALA A 37 1.24 5.98 3.90
CA ALA A 37 1.16 6.31 2.48
C ALA A 37 1.56 5.12 1.61
N GLY A 38 2.62 4.39 1.97
CA GLY A 38 3.07 3.18 1.26
C GLY A 38 2.02 2.08 1.26
N SER A 39 1.34 1.83 2.39
CA SER A 39 0.25 0.85 2.46
C SER A 39 -0.95 1.26 1.61
N LEU A 40 -1.29 2.56 1.58
CA LEU A 40 -2.33 3.06 0.69
C LEU A 40 -1.90 2.90 -0.79
N THR A 41 -0.68 3.28 -1.14
CA THR A 41 -0.12 3.08 -2.49
C THR A 41 -0.17 1.61 -2.92
N TYR A 42 0.16 0.68 -2.00
CA TYR A 42 0.05 -0.75 -2.24
C TYR A 42 -1.38 -1.16 -2.64
N LEU A 43 -2.39 -0.67 -1.92
CA LEU A 43 -3.80 -0.97 -2.24
C LEU A 43 -4.22 -0.32 -3.57
N LEU A 44 -3.94 0.96 -3.78
CA LEU A 44 -4.37 1.68 -4.98
C LEU A 44 -3.71 1.09 -6.24
N ASN A 45 -2.39 0.98 -6.26
CA ASN A 45 -1.66 0.47 -7.41
C ASN A 45 -1.85 -1.04 -7.60
N GLY A 46 -1.94 -1.83 -6.51
CA GLY A 46 -2.27 -3.25 -6.57
C GLY A 46 -3.63 -3.49 -7.19
N LEU A 47 -4.65 -2.69 -6.84
CA LEU A 47 -5.98 -2.73 -7.45
C LEU A 47 -5.96 -2.43 -8.97
N LEU A 48 -5.05 -1.55 -9.40
CA LEU A 48 -4.84 -1.18 -10.81
C LEU A 48 -4.00 -2.20 -11.59
N GLY A 49 -3.56 -3.28 -10.95
CA GLY A 49 -2.81 -4.36 -11.60
C GLY A 49 -1.30 -4.18 -11.59
N VAL A 50 -0.77 -3.21 -10.84
CA VAL A 50 0.69 -3.10 -10.65
C VAL A 50 1.20 -4.30 -9.86
N GLY A 51 2.22 -4.96 -10.40
CA GLY A 51 2.81 -6.15 -9.79
C GLY A 51 3.62 -5.83 -8.53
N TYR A 52 3.79 -6.84 -7.67
CA TYR A 52 4.50 -6.69 -6.39
C TYR A 52 5.94 -6.18 -6.54
N ASP A 53 6.64 -6.60 -7.59
CA ASP A 53 8.02 -6.12 -7.85
C ASP A 53 8.09 -4.62 -8.11
N ASP A 54 7.15 -4.07 -8.87
CA ASP A 54 7.12 -2.65 -9.17
C ASP A 54 6.64 -1.84 -7.94
N LEU A 55 5.69 -2.36 -7.18
CA LEU A 55 5.29 -1.81 -5.87
C LEU A 55 6.47 -1.78 -4.89
N THR A 56 7.31 -2.83 -4.93
CA THR A 56 8.51 -2.88 -4.09
C THR A 56 9.56 -1.85 -4.51
N ARG A 57 9.73 -1.62 -5.81
CA ARG A 57 10.61 -0.53 -6.31
C ARG A 57 10.12 0.84 -5.88
N ASP A 58 8.82 1.08 -5.94
CA ASP A 58 8.21 2.32 -5.43
C ASP A 58 8.46 2.48 -3.92
N PHE A 59 8.25 1.42 -3.16
CA PHE A 59 8.55 1.41 -1.72
C PHE A 59 10.01 1.73 -1.42
N GLU A 60 10.96 1.16 -2.16
CA GLU A 60 12.40 1.38 -2.01
C GLU A 60 12.78 2.86 -2.19
N ILE A 61 12.09 3.61 -3.06
CA ILE A 61 12.31 5.04 -3.29
C ILE A 61 12.11 5.86 -2.01
N THR A 62 11.28 5.40 -1.09
CA THR A 62 11.08 6.07 0.20
C THR A 62 12.35 6.15 1.06
N SER A 63 13.39 5.37 0.71
CA SER A 63 14.73 5.49 1.32
C SER A 63 15.36 6.86 1.11
N PHE A 64 15.00 7.57 0.04
CA PHE A 64 15.49 8.93 -0.21
C PHE A 64 14.93 9.98 0.76
N SER A 65 13.93 9.65 1.56
CA SER A 65 13.37 10.55 2.57
C SER A 65 14.37 10.87 3.71
N GLY A 66 15.50 10.15 3.79
CA GLY A 66 16.47 10.27 4.88
C GLY A 66 16.00 9.68 6.22
N MET A 67 14.81 9.08 6.26
CA MET A 67 14.19 8.51 7.46
C MET A 67 14.26 6.99 7.51
N GLY A 68 15.31 6.41 6.98
CA GLY A 68 15.58 4.97 7.01
C GLY A 68 16.05 4.44 5.67
N ASN A 69 16.62 3.24 5.71
CA ASN A 69 17.09 2.53 4.55
C ASN A 69 16.14 1.36 4.27
N ARG A 70 15.48 1.37 3.13
CA ARG A 70 14.43 0.42 2.74
C ARG A 70 14.77 -0.36 1.47
N TRP A 71 16.04 -0.34 1.07
CA TRP A 71 16.51 -1.08 -0.08
C TRP A 71 16.50 -2.59 0.18
N ARG A 72 16.06 -3.39 -0.79
CA ARG A 72 16.05 -4.87 -0.69
C ARG A 72 17.43 -5.44 -0.39
N GLY A 73 18.51 -4.87 -0.91
CA GLY A 73 19.87 -5.29 -0.66
C GLY A 73 20.36 -5.00 0.77
N SER A 74 19.70 -4.11 1.52
CA SER A 74 20.07 -3.83 2.90
C SER A 74 19.69 -4.98 3.84
N ALA A 75 18.60 -5.70 3.55
CA ALA A 75 18.19 -6.89 4.30
C ALA A 75 19.22 -8.02 4.18
N GLU A 76 19.85 -8.18 2.99
CA GLU A 76 20.88 -9.19 2.74
C GLU A 76 22.21 -8.87 3.44
N SER A 77 22.50 -7.58 3.65
CA SER A 77 23.73 -7.14 4.33
C SER A 77 23.67 -7.22 5.86
N GLY A 78 22.56 -7.71 6.42
CA GLY A 78 22.34 -7.77 7.87
C GLY A 78 22.10 -6.40 8.51
N PHE A 79 21.89 -5.37 7.70
CA PHE A 79 21.48 -4.07 8.16
C PHE A 79 20.08 -4.21 8.81
N THR A 80 19.97 -3.97 10.09
CA THR A 80 18.69 -3.87 10.79
C THR A 80 18.04 -2.55 10.39
N ASP A 81 17.35 -2.59 9.26
CA ASP A 81 16.69 -1.44 8.68
C ASP A 81 15.69 -0.81 9.61
N GLY A 82 15.73 0.51 9.64
CA GLY A 82 14.65 1.31 10.16
C GLY A 82 14.64 1.51 11.66
N ILE A 83 15.80 1.44 12.34
CA ILE A 83 15.91 2.08 13.64
C ILE A 83 16.04 3.57 13.39
N MET A 84 15.01 4.31 13.75
CA MET A 84 15.02 5.76 13.74
C MET A 84 16.06 6.27 14.74
N SER A 85 16.52 7.52 14.59
CA SER A 85 17.47 8.14 15.50
C SER A 85 17.02 8.17 16.97
N ASP A 86 15.73 7.99 17.21
CA ASP A 86 15.11 7.87 18.55
C ASP A 86 15.01 6.42 19.07
N GLY A 87 15.57 5.44 18.35
CA GLY A 87 15.55 4.02 18.71
C GLY A 87 14.26 3.28 18.35
N THR A 88 13.28 3.94 17.71
CA THR A 88 12.06 3.29 17.23
C THR A 88 12.30 2.61 15.88
N SER A 89 11.63 1.46 15.64
CA SER A 89 11.72 0.78 14.35
C SER A 89 10.74 1.41 13.36
N GLY A 90 11.25 1.85 12.22
CA GLY A 90 10.44 2.27 11.08
C GLY A 90 9.88 1.08 10.30
N PHE A 91 9.07 1.38 9.27
CA PHE A 91 8.57 0.38 8.34
C PHE A 91 9.68 -0.01 7.37
N THR A 92 10.20 -1.22 7.51
CA THR A 92 11.40 -1.72 6.82
C THR A 92 11.05 -2.51 5.56
N TYR A 93 12.07 -2.84 4.74
CA TYR A 93 11.91 -3.77 3.62
C TYR A 93 11.39 -5.14 4.07
N VAL A 94 11.88 -5.64 5.21
CA VAL A 94 11.40 -6.92 5.78
C VAL A 94 9.93 -6.81 6.20
N ALA A 95 9.54 -5.69 6.81
CA ALA A 95 8.14 -5.46 7.19
C ALA A 95 7.23 -5.34 5.96
N TRP A 96 7.70 -4.70 4.88
CA TRP A 96 7.01 -4.63 3.59
C TRP A 96 6.76 -6.02 3.01
N GLY A 97 7.78 -6.85 2.90
CA GLY A 97 7.66 -8.23 2.43
C GLY A 97 6.70 -9.06 3.27
N LYS A 98 6.78 -8.91 4.61
CA LYS A 98 5.88 -9.61 5.53
C LYS A 98 4.43 -9.14 5.41
N MET A 99 4.21 -7.86 5.20
CA MET A 99 2.88 -7.31 4.93
C MET A 99 2.28 -7.96 3.67
N HIS A 100 3.03 -8.02 2.57
CA HIS A 100 2.59 -8.65 1.33
C HIS A 100 2.28 -10.14 1.52
N GLU A 101 3.18 -10.90 2.17
CA GLU A 101 2.98 -12.32 2.45
C GLU A 101 1.68 -12.57 3.22
N LEU A 102 1.45 -11.81 4.30
CA LEU A 102 0.25 -11.93 5.10
C LEU A 102 -1.00 -11.48 4.33
N PHE A 103 -0.90 -10.42 3.56
CA PHE A 103 -2.00 -9.93 2.74
C PHE A 103 -2.45 -10.99 1.74
N MET A 104 -1.54 -11.56 0.98
CA MET A 104 -1.83 -12.62 0.04
C MET A 104 -2.34 -13.89 0.73
N LYS A 105 -1.79 -14.24 1.90
CA LYS A 105 -2.26 -15.39 2.68
C LYS A 105 -3.74 -15.28 3.07
N TYR A 106 -4.22 -14.09 3.41
CA TYR A 106 -5.58 -13.91 3.93
C TYR A 106 -6.59 -13.49 2.87
N TYR A 107 -6.15 -12.84 1.80
CA TYR A 107 -7.06 -12.22 0.84
C TYR A 107 -6.91 -12.71 -0.61
N ALA A 108 -5.89 -13.51 -0.93
CA ALA A 108 -5.76 -14.07 -2.27
C ALA A 108 -7.01 -14.86 -2.67
N THR A 109 -7.33 -14.76 -3.96
CA THR A 109 -8.37 -15.54 -4.63
C THR A 109 -7.74 -16.68 -5.44
N ASP A 110 -8.55 -17.50 -6.07
CA ASP A 110 -8.10 -18.62 -6.91
C ASP A 110 -7.22 -18.16 -8.09
N SER A 111 -7.32 -16.90 -8.50
CA SER A 111 -6.48 -16.32 -9.56
C SER A 111 -5.02 -16.16 -9.15
N GLY A 112 -4.74 -16.01 -7.86
CA GLY A 112 -3.42 -15.67 -7.33
C GLY A 112 -2.94 -14.25 -7.66
N LEU A 113 -3.77 -13.42 -8.31
CA LEU A 113 -3.42 -12.05 -8.67
C LEU A 113 -3.55 -11.11 -7.49
N LEU A 114 -2.59 -10.18 -7.36
CA LEU A 114 -2.65 -9.15 -6.32
C LEU A 114 -3.87 -8.24 -6.48
N SER A 115 -4.23 -7.87 -7.72
CA SER A 115 -5.41 -7.04 -8.00
C SER A 115 -6.69 -7.63 -7.44
N ASP A 116 -6.87 -8.94 -7.60
CA ASP A 116 -8.04 -9.64 -7.13
C ASP A 116 -8.04 -9.80 -5.61
N ALA A 117 -6.86 -9.99 -5.01
CA ALA A 117 -6.70 -10.01 -3.56
C ALA A 117 -7.05 -8.65 -2.94
N VAL A 118 -6.60 -7.56 -3.58
CA VAL A 118 -6.92 -6.19 -3.13
C VAL A 118 -8.41 -5.90 -3.28
N GLU A 119 -9.02 -6.26 -4.41
CA GLU A 119 -10.46 -6.08 -4.61
C GLU A 119 -11.26 -6.88 -3.58
N ASN A 120 -10.88 -8.13 -3.32
CA ASN A 120 -11.49 -8.96 -2.29
C ASN A 120 -11.43 -8.30 -0.90
N TYR A 121 -10.26 -7.77 -0.53
CA TYR A 121 -10.09 -7.04 0.74
C TYR A 121 -10.96 -5.79 0.81
N LEU A 122 -10.97 -4.99 -0.25
CA LEU A 122 -11.76 -3.75 -0.31
C LEU A 122 -13.26 -4.01 -0.20
N LEU A 123 -13.76 -5.01 -0.91
CA LEU A 123 -15.19 -5.35 -0.91
C LEU A 123 -15.64 -5.99 0.40
N ASN A 124 -14.89 -6.97 0.91
CA ASN A 124 -15.37 -7.86 1.97
C ASN A 124 -14.88 -7.48 3.38
N VAL A 125 -13.80 -6.70 3.48
CA VAL A 125 -13.26 -6.26 4.77
C VAL A 125 -13.50 -4.77 4.99
N CYS A 126 -13.17 -3.95 3.97
CA CYS A 126 -13.37 -2.50 4.06
C CYS A 126 -14.80 -2.09 3.70
N GLU A 127 -15.59 -2.99 3.10
CA GLU A 127 -16.96 -2.72 2.64
C GLU A 127 -17.03 -1.50 1.70
N VAL A 128 -16.00 -1.36 0.84
CA VAL A 128 -16.00 -0.33 -0.20
C VAL A 128 -17.06 -0.69 -1.23
N PRO A 129 -17.98 0.22 -1.61
CA PRO A 129 -18.95 -0.05 -2.66
C PRO A 129 -18.25 -0.40 -3.98
N ALA A 130 -18.71 -1.45 -4.65
CA ALA A 130 -18.14 -1.90 -5.94
C ALA A 130 -18.12 -0.78 -6.99
N GLU A 131 -19.11 0.10 -6.96
CA GLU A 131 -19.20 1.27 -7.84
C GLU A 131 -18.05 2.26 -7.63
N HIS A 132 -17.56 2.44 -6.40
CA HIS A 132 -16.40 3.31 -6.12
C HIS A 132 -15.11 2.69 -6.66
N ILE A 133 -14.95 1.37 -6.54
CA ILE A 133 -13.80 0.65 -7.11
C ILE A 133 -13.79 0.79 -8.64
N GLN A 134 -14.95 0.58 -9.27
CA GLN A 134 -15.08 0.71 -10.71
C GLN A 134 -14.78 2.14 -11.18
N LYS A 135 -15.34 3.15 -10.52
CA LYS A 135 -15.11 4.55 -10.85
C LYS A 135 -13.64 4.94 -10.69
N PHE A 136 -12.99 4.51 -9.62
CA PHE A 136 -11.56 4.73 -9.44
C PHE A 136 -10.75 4.13 -10.60
N ARG A 137 -11.04 2.89 -11.01
CA ARG A 137 -10.38 2.28 -12.18
C ARG A 137 -10.63 3.07 -13.46
N GLU A 138 -11.86 3.50 -13.71
CA GLU A 138 -12.21 4.31 -14.88
C GLU A 138 -11.42 5.62 -14.92
N ILE A 139 -11.27 6.31 -13.78
CA ILE A 139 -10.51 7.57 -13.69
C ILE A 139 -9.00 7.32 -13.91
N MET A 140 -8.45 6.25 -13.33
CA MET A 140 -7.00 6.03 -13.31
C MET A 140 -6.48 5.28 -14.53
N LEU A 141 -7.31 4.48 -15.20
CA LEU A 141 -6.93 3.64 -16.34
C LEU A 141 -7.46 4.20 -17.67
N VAL A 142 -7.59 5.52 -17.80
CA VAL A 142 -7.99 6.15 -19.06
C VAL A 142 -6.91 5.89 -20.09
N GLY A 143 -7.21 5.04 -21.06
CA GLY A 143 -6.38 4.73 -22.20
C GLY A 143 -7.17 4.78 -23.49
#